data_7e7eacaab60c49450521eaabb4b3f861
#
_entry.id   7e7eacaab60c49450521eaabb4b3f861
#
_cell.length_a   1.000
_cell.length_b   1.000
_cell.length_c   1.000
_cell.angle_alpha   90.00
_cell.angle_beta   90.00
_cell.angle_gamma   90.00
#
_symmetry.space_group_name_H-M   'P 1'
#
loop_
_entity.id
_entity.type
_entity.pdbx_description
1 polymer ?
#
loop_
_entity_poly.entity_id
_entity_poly.type
_entity_poly.pdbx_seq_one_letter_code
_entity_poly.pdbx_strand_id
1 'polypeptide(L)'
;MFPFFKKKKEQPIAESPKEAELSDLEKEELQQLIVDLQQQIRNQSLSESDRAKSYENLGLAFGRLGKTQEAIEHLEKSLVILPSIDDGYKLLMSLYNKKRAEAARAGDDAGIEYYMGTSKNTSIASRASNLSL
;
A
#
# COMPACT_ATOMS: atom_id res chain seq x y z
N MET A 1 -3.33 38.77 4.99
CA MET A 1 -3.26 38.12 5.17
C MET A 1 -3.07 37.45 4.96
N PHE A 2 -3.05 37.41 4.85
CA PHE A 2 -2.95 36.46 4.82
C PHE A 2 -2.39 35.73 4.85
N PRO A 3 -2.28 35.91 4.83
CA PRO A 3 -1.78 35.03 5.01
C PRO A 3 -1.74 34.16 4.99
N PHE A 4 -2.15 33.85 4.91
CA PHE A 4 -2.25 32.80 4.96
C PHE A 4 -2.12 32.16 4.23
N PHE A 5 -2.09 32.52 4.04
CA PHE A 5 -2.08 31.66 3.50
C PHE A 5 -1.33 31.16 3.19
N LYS A 6 -1.06 31.47 3.24
CA LYS A 6 -0.48 30.71 3.15
C LYS A 6 -0.05 29.87 3.32
N LYS A 7 -0.29 29.88 3.64
CA LYS A 7 -0.06 28.86 3.95
C LYS A 7 -0.06 28.00 3.62
N LYS A 8 -0.38 28.18 3.57
CA LYS A 8 -0.50 27.18 3.47
C LYS A 8 -0.15 26.56 2.78
N LYS A 9 -0.11 26.90 2.54
CA LYS A 9 0.12 26.18 2.07
C LYS A 9 0.56 25.41 1.59
N GLU A 10 0.52 25.54 1.52
CA GLU A 10 0.74 24.67 1.24
C GLU A 10 1.04 23.80 0.82
N GLN A 11 1.00 23.98 0.65
CA GLN A 11 1.07 23.03 0.43
C GLN A 11 1.55 22.28 -0.08
N PRO A 12 1.53 22.36 -0.23
CA PRO A 12 1.86 21.50 -0.58
C PRO A 12 2.16 20.71 -0.94
N ILE A 13 2.00 20.61 -0.91
CA ILE A 13 1.98 19.78 -1.26
C ILE A 13 2.37 18.87 -1.65
N ALA A 14 2.20 18.77 -1.81
CA ALA A 14 2.33 17.76 -2.30
C ALA A 14 3.23 16.87 -2.03
N GLU A 15 3.49 16.85 -1.57
CA GLU A 15 4.23 16.01 -1.36
C GLU A 15 3.95 14.96 -0.87
N SER A 16 4.22 14.83 -0.63
CA SER A 16 4.14 13.55 -0.43
C SER A 16 3.54 13.22 0.84
N PRO A 17 2.47 12.55 0.79
CA PRO A 17 1.68 12.28 1.96
C PRO A 17 2.45 11.57 3.03
N LYS A 18 3.38 10.74 2.65
CA LYS A 18 4.10 10.04 3.64
C LYS A 18 4.99 10.93 4.41
N GLU A 19 5.18 12.12 3.87
CA GLU A 19 5.93 13.08 4.59
C GLU A 19 5.17 13.59 5.78
N ALA A 20 3.90 13.41 5.80
CA ALA A 20 3.13 13.73 6.96
C ALA A 20 3.60 12.84 8.06
N GLU A 21 4.19 13.41 9.06
CA GLU A 21 4.73 12.63 10.14
C GLU A 21 3.64 12.18 11.07
N LEU A 22 3.70 10.93 11.42
CA LEU A 22 2.76 10.38 12.37
C LEU A 22 3.21 10.73 13.77
N SER A 23 2.26 11.08 14.61
CA SER A 23 2.53 11.27 16.02
C SER A 23 2.85 9.92 16.64
N ASP A 24 3.46 9.94 17.83
CA ASP A 24 3.75 8.70 18.53
C ASP A 24 2.47 7.93 18.82
N LEU A 25 1.40 8.63 19.17
CA LEU A 25 0.13 7.98 19.42
C LEU A 25 -0.41 7.30 18.17
N GLU A 26 -0.32 7.96 17.05
CA GLU A 26 -0.78 7.36 15.80
C GLU A 26 0.02 6.12 15.44
N LYS A 27 1.33 6.17 15.67
CA LYS A 27 2.16 5.00 15.42
C LYS A 27 1.77 3.84 16.31
N GLU A 28 1.50 4.12 17.58
CA GLU A 28 1.08 3.08 18.51
C GLU A 28 -0.24 2.47 18.09
N GLU A 29 -1.17 3.31 17.66
CA GLU A 29 -2.47 2.84 17.22
C GLU A 29 -2.35 1.94 16.00
N LEU A 30 -1.49 2.34 15.06
CA LEU A 30 -1.27 1.52 13.88
C LEU A 30 -0.61 0.18 14.24
N GLN A 31 0.35 0.20 15.16
CA GLN A 31 1.00 -1.03 15.58
C GLN A 31 0.01 -1.96 16.26
N GLN A 32 -0.89 -1.41 17.07
CA GLN A 32 -1.90 -2.23 17.71
C GLN A 32 -2.86 -2.80 16.68
N LEU A 33 -3.25 -2.00 15.72
CA LEU A 33 -4.12 -2.46 14.65
C LEU A 33 -3.47 -3.61 13.90
N ILE A 34 -2.17 -3.50 13.62
CA ILE A 34 -1.44 -4.55 12.93
C ILE A 34 -1.49 -5.85 13.72
N VAL A 35 -1.26 -5.76 15.03
CA VAL A 35 -1.30 -6.96 15.88
C VAL A 35 -2.68 -7.59 15.83
N ASP A 36 -3.72 -6.77 15.94
CA ASP A 36 -5.09 -7.26 15.93
C ASP A 36 -5.42 -7.94 14.60
N LEU A 37 -5.00 -7.33 13.49
CA LEU A 37 -5.27 -7.90 12.18
C LEU A 37 -4.50 -9.20 11.96
N GLN A 38 -3.27 -9.26 12.47
CA GLN A 38 -2.49 -10.49 12.37
C GLN A 38 -3.14 -11.63 13.13
N GLN A 39 -3.76 -11.31 14.25
CA GLN A 39 -4.49 -12.32 15.01
C GLN A 39 -5.74 -12.77 14.26
N GLN A 40 -6.44 -11.84 13.64
CA GLN A 40 -7.63 -12.19 12.86
C GLN A 40 -7.30 -13.14 11.72
N ILE A 41 -6.17 -12.90 11.06
CA ILE A 41 -5.79 -13.72 9.92
C ILE A 41 -5.53 -15.16 10.32
N ARG A 42 -5.14 -15.39 11.56
CA ARG A 42 -4.91 -16.75 12.04
C ARG A 42 -6.19 -17.55 12.21
N ASN A 43 -7.32 -16.87 12.22
CA ASN A 43 -8.61 -17.53 12.38
C ASN A 43 -8.95 -18.29 11.10
N GLN A 44 -8.96 -19.59 11.16
CA GLN A 44 -9.20 -20.42 9.98
C GLN A 44 -10.64 -20.37 9.50
N SER A 45 -11.54 -19.91 10.36
CA SER A 45 -12.94 -19.76 9.98
C SER A 45 -13.21 -18.50 9.18
N LEU A 46 -12.23 -17.63 9.05
CA LEU A 46 -12.40 -16.38 8.33
C LEU A 46 -12.73 -16.65 6.88
N SER A 47 -13.73 -15.94 6.35
CA SER A 47 -14.06 -16.07 4.94
C SER A 47 -12.93 -15.52 4.09
N GLU A 48 -12.91 -15.90 2.81
CA GLU A 48 -11.89 -15.38 1.91
C GLU A 48 -12.02 -13.87 1.75
N SER A 49 -13.25 -13.38 1.68
CA SER A 49 -13.48 -11.95 1.58
C SER A 49 -12.91 -11.22 2.78
N ASP A 50 -13.19 -11.72 3.98
CA ASP A 50 -12.69 -11.09 5.20
C ASP A 50 -11.18 -11.22 5.31
N ARG A 51 -10.64 -12.36 4.90
CA ARG A 51 -9.19 -12.55 4.93
C ARG A 51 -8.48 -11.59 3.99
N ALA A 52 -9.03 -11.44 2.78
CA ALA A 52 -8.46 -10.49 1.82
C ALA A 52 -8.51 -9.07 2.38
N LYS A 53 -9.63 -8.71 3.02
CA LYS A 53 -9.77 -7.38 3.59
C LYS A 53 -8.78 -7.15 4.74
N SER A 54 -8.55 -8.19 5.54
CA SER A 54 -7.57 -8.08 6.63
C SER A 54 -6.16 -7.88 6.07
N TYR A 55 -5.79 -8.60 5.02
CA TYR A 55 -4.50 -8.38 4.39
C TYR A 55 -4.40 -7.00 3.79
N GLU A 56 -5.48 -6.53 3.16
CA GLU A 56 -5.49 -5.16 2.61
C GLU A 56 -5.26 -4.14 3.72
N ASN A 57 -5.98 -4.28 4.82
CA ASN A 57 -5.84 -3.34 5.92
C ASN A 57 -4.45 -3.40 6.54
N LEU A 58 -3.86 -4.60 6.62
CA LEU A 58 -2.47 -4.72 7.07
C LEU A 58 -1.53 -3.96 6.15
N GLY A 59 -1.70 -4.14 4.85
CA GLY A 59 -0.86 -3.44 3.90
C GLY A 59 -0.99 -1.94 4.00
N LEU A 60 -2.22 -1.46 4.16
CA LEU A 60 -2.44 -0.02 4.32
C LEU A 60 -1.79 0.50 5.60
N ALA A 61 -1.90 -0.26 6.70
CA ALA A 61 -1.29 0.16 7.96
C ALA A 61 0.23 0.18 7.87
N PHE A 62 0.82 -0.86 7.27
CA PHE A 62 2.27 -0.88 7.09
C PHE A 62 2.71 0.27 6.19
N GLY A 63 1.93 0.58 5.15
CA GLY A 63 2.25 1.69 4.28
C GLY A 63 2.27 3.01 5.03
N ARG A 64 1.32 3.22 5.93
CA ARG A 64 1.29 4.44 6.72
C ARG A 64 2.49 4.56 7.64
N LEU A 65 3.02 3.41 8.10
CA LEU A 65 4.21 3.41 8.94
C LEU A 65 5.49 3.51 8.13
N GLY A 66 5.39 3.58 6.82
CA GLY A 66 6.57 3.67 5.97
C GLY A 66 7.27 2.33 5.76
N LYS A 67 6.64 1.24 6.14
CA LYS A 67 7.21 -0.09 5.96
C LYS A 67 6.81 -0.63 4.60
N THR A 68 7.52 -0.14 3.59
CA THR A 68 7.15 -0.36 2.20
C THR A 68 7.13 -1.84 1.82
N GLN A 69 8.14 -2.59 2.22
CA GLN A 69 8.22 -4.00 1.82
C GLN A 69 7.09 -4.81 2.42
N GLU A 70 6.82 -4.61 3.69
CA GLU A 70 5.72 -5.29 4.36
C GLU A 70 4.38 -4.92 3.74
N ALA A 71 4.23 -3.63 3.39
CA ALA A 71 3.00 -3.19 2.76
C ALA A 71 2.80 -3.91 1.43
N ILE A 72 3.84 -3.98 0.61
CA ILE A 72 3.75 -4.66 -0.68
C ILE A 72 3.34 -6.12 -0.48
N GLU A 73 3.99 -6.81 0.43
CA GLU A 73 3.72 -8.23 0.63
C GLU A 73 2.28 -8.50 1.02
N HIS A 74 1.75 -7.70 1.93
CA HIS A 74 0.40 -7.91 2.39
C HIS A 74 -0.64 -7.52 1.37
N LEU A 75 -0.37 -6.43 0.63
CA LEU A 75 -1.29 -6.02 -0.43
C LEU A 75 -1.33 -7.05 -1.56
N GLU A 76 -0.18 -7.64 -1.88
CA GLU A 76 -0.15 -8.70 -2.88
C GLU A 76 -0.97 -9.90 -2.43
N LYS A 77 -0.83 -10.28 -1.17
CA LYS A 77 -1.60 -11.41 -0.65
C LYS A 77 -3.10 -11.14 -0.73
N SER A 78 -3.50 -9.92 -0.38
CA SER A 78 -4.90 -9.56 -0.46
C SER A 78 -5.45 -9.73 -1.88
N LEU A 79 -4.70 -9.24 -2.86
CA LEU A 79 -5.17 -9.27 -4.24
C LEU A 79 -5.13 -10.66 -4.85
N VAL A 80 -4.24 -11.53 -4.35
CA VAL A 80 -4.24 -12.92 -4.79
C VAL A 80 -5.50 -13.63 -4.29
N ILE A 81 -5.89 -13.35 -3.05
CA ILE A 81 -7.08 -13.98 -2.49
C ILE A 81 -8.34 -13.44 -3.18
N LEU A 82 -8.44 -12.14 -3.34
CA LEU A 82 -9.62 -11.53 -3.92
C LEU A 82 -9.22 -10.30 -4.72
N PRO A 83 -9.06 -10.46 -6.05
CA PRO A 83 -8.66 -9.33 -6.89
C PRO A 83 -9.69 -8.21 -6.85
N SER A 84 -9.21 -6.98 -6.71
CA SER A 84 -10.10 -5.82 -6.68
C SER A 84 -9.29 -4.59 -7.08
N ILE A 85 -10.00 -3.51 -7.36
CA ILE A 85 -9.36 -2.22 -7.69
C ILE A 85 -9.76 -1.22 -6.62
N ASP A 86 -9.34 -1.49 -5.41
CA ASP A 86 -9.65 -0.65 -4.25
C ASP A 86 -8.41 0.08 -3.79
N ASP A 87 -8.49 0.64 -2.60
CA ASP A 87 -7.39 1.41 -2.03
C ASP A 87 -6.11 0.60 -1.95
N GLY A 88 -6.22 -0.70 -1.63
CA GLY A 88 -5.04 -1.55 -1.56
C GLY A 88 -4.34 -1.66 -2.90
N TYR A 89 -5.11 -1.85 -3.97
CA TYR A 89 -4.51 -1.92 -5.30
C TYR A 89 -3.83 -0.60 -5.66
N LYS A 90 -4.49 0.50 -5.37
CA LYS A 90 -3.93 1.82 -5.70
C LYS A 90 -2.63 2.05 -4.95
N LEU A 91 -2.61 1.70 -3.67
CA LEU A 91 -1.38 1.86 -2.90
C LEU A 91 -0.29 0.95 -3.44
N LEU A 92 -0.62 -0.28 -3.79
CA LEU A 92 0.38 -1.22 -4.30
C LEU A 92 1.02 -0.69 -5.57
N MET A 93 0.22 -0.16 -6.49
CA MET A 93 0.77 0.43 -7.71
C MET A 93 1.69 1.59 -7.40
N SER A 94 1.31 2.41 -6.43
CA SER A 94 2.14 3.54 -6.01
C SER A 94 3.45 3.05 -5.42
N LEU A 95 3.41 1.98 -4.63
CA LEU A 95 4.62 1.45 -4.00
C LEU A 95 5.55 0.80 -5.02
N TYR A 96 4.99 0.11 -6.01
CA TYR A 96 5.81 -0.43 -7.10
C TYR A 96 6.53 0.70 -7.82
N ASN A 97 5.80 1.79 -8.09
CA ASN A 97 6.39 2.92 -8.78
C ASN A 97 7.49 3.55 -7.94
N LYS A 98 7.28 3.63 -6.64
CA LYS A 98 8.31 4.16 -5.74
C LYS A 98 9.55 3.27 -5.76
N LYS A 99 9.37 1.96 -5.70
CA LYS A 99 10.50 1.03 -5.74
C LYS A 99 11.23 1.09 -7.07
N ARG A 100 10.47 1.23 -8.16
CA ARG A 100 11.09 1.38 -9.48
C ARG A 100 11.93 2.65 -9.55
N ALA A 101 11.42 3.74 -9.00
CA ALA A 101 12.16 4.99 -9.00
C ALA A 101 13.42 4.89 -8.15
N GLU A 102 13.33 4.19 -7.01
CA GLU A 102 14.52 3.96 -6.18
C GLU A 102 15.56 3.14 -6.94
N ALA A 103 15.11 2.11 -7.66
CA ALA A 103 16.02 1.29 -8.45
C ALA A 103 16.68 2.12 -9.54
N ALA A 104 15.91 3.01 -10.17
CA ALA A 104 16.47 3.88 -11.20
C ALA A 104 17.55 4.79 -10.63
N ARG A 105 17.31 5.36 -9.47
CA ARG A 105 18.31 6.24 -8.85
C ARG A 105 19.56 5.49 -8.44
N ALA A 106 19.41 4.22 -8.10
CA ALA A 106 20.53 3.37 -7.71
C ALA A 106 21.23 2.75 -8.91
N GLY A 107 20.72 2.95 -10.12
CA GLY A 107 21.30 2.32 -11.29
C GLY A 107 21.04 0.83 -11.36
N ASP A 108 19.97 0.37 -10.72
CA ASP A 108 19.65 -1.05 -10.64
C ASP A 108 18.67 -1.40 -11.75
N ASP A 109 19.22 -1.76 -12.93
CA ASP A 109 18.39 -2.08 -14.08
C ASP A 109 17.47 -3.26 -13.83
N ALA A 110 17.98 -4.27 -13.14
CA ALA A 110 17.16 -5.45 -12.83
C ALA A 110 15.99 -5.08 -11.93
N GLY A 111 16.22 -4.18 -10.99
CA GLY A 111 15.15 -3.71 -10.12
C GLY A 111 14.10 -2.94 -10.89
N ILE A 112 14.55 -2.09 -11.83
CA ILE A 112 13.62 -1.34 -12.65
C ILE A 112 12.72 -2.31 -13.42
N GLU A 113 13.33 -3.30 -14.07
CA GLU A 113 12.55 -4.26 -14.85
C GLU A 113 11.61 -5.08 -13.98
N TYR A 114 12.10 -5.47 -12.81
CA TYR A 114 11.28 -6.25 -11.90
C TYR A 114 10.00 -5.51 -11.55
N TYR A 115 10.12 -4.25 -11.13
CA TYR A 115 8.95 -3.51 -10.68
C TYR A 115 8.07 -3.08 -11.83
N MET A 116 8.63 -2.83 -13.00
CA MET A 116 7.82 -2.57 -14.18
C MET A 116 7.04 -3.82 -14.58
N GLY A 117 7.69 -4.97 -14.59
CA GLY A 117 7.04 -6.21 -14.93
C GLY A 117 5.98 -6.59 -13.92
N THR A 118 6.29 -6.41 -12.64
CA THR A 118 5.34 -6.71 -11.59
C THR A 118 4.11 -5.80 -11.69
N SER A 119 4.33 -4.53 -11.99
CA SER A 119 3.22 -3.60 -12.14
C SER A 119 2.32 -4.00 -13.29
N LYS A 120 2.89 -4.48 -14.40
CA LYS A 120 2.09 -4.94 -15.53
C LYS A 120 1.39 -6.26 -15.25
N ASN A 121 2.13 -7.18 -14.66
CA ASN A 121 1.60 -8.51 -14.39
C ASN A 121 0.62 -8.51 -13.24
N THR A 122 0.74 -7.54 -12.38
CA THR A 122 -0.26 -7.32 -11.38
C THR A 122 -1.42 -6.67 -12.06
N SER A 123 -1.62 -7.01 -13.24
CA SER A 123 -2.92 -6.89 -13.78
C SER A 123 -3.76 -7.92 -13.07
N ILE A 124 -3.51 -8.11 -11.78
CA ILE A 124 -4.42 -8.83 -10.93
C ILE A 124 -5.80 -8.21 -11.07
N ALA A 125 -5.85 -6.90 -11.12
CA ALA A 125 -7.10 -6.21 -11.35
C ALA A 125 -7.62 -6.48 -12.76
N SER A 126 -6.72 -6.59 -13.73
CA SER A 126 -7.14 -6.96 -15.07
C SER A 126 -7.69 -8.37 -15.12
N ARG A 127 -7.05 -9.27 -14.37
CA ARG A 127 -7.57 -10.62 -14.29
C ARG A 127 -8.94 -10.64 -13.63
N ALA A 128 -9.13 -9.78 -12.63
CA ALA A 128 -10.44 -9.68 -12.02
C ALA A 128 -11.48 -9.24 -13.04
N SER A 129 -11.12 -8.28 -13.87
CA SER A 129 -12.03 -7.84 -14.94
C SER A 129 -12.29 -8.95 -15.93
N ASN A 130 -11.28 -9.71 -16.29
CA ASN A 130 -11.43 -10.82 -17.21
C ASN A 130 -12.30 -11.91 -16.61
N LEU A 131 -12.12 -12.17 -15.34
CA LEU A 131 -12.91 -13.20 -14.69
C LEU A 131 -14.37 -12.84 -14.58
N SER A 132 -14.67 -11.57 -14.59
CA SER A 132 -16.04 -11.13 -14.49
C SER A 132 -16.74 -11.19 -15.85
N LEU A 133 -16.01 -11.53 -16.86
CA LEU A 133 -16.61 -11.75 -18.18
C LEU A 133 -17.21 -13.14 -18.27
#